data_b0163f620c1b35ad549033541bca4e71
#
_entry.id   b0163f620c1b35ad549033541bca4e71
#
_cell.length_a   1.000
_cell.length_b   1.000
_cell.length_c   1.000
_cell.angle_alpha   90.00
_cell.angle_beta   90.00
_cell.angle_gamma   90.00
#
_symmetry.space_group_name_H-M   'P 1'
#
loop_
_entity.id
_entity.type
_entity.pdbx_description
1 polymer ?
#
loop_
_entity_poly.entity_id
_entity_poly.type
_entity_poly.pdbx_seq_one_letter_code
_entity_poly.pdbx_strand_id
1 'polypeptide(L)'
;EDCRRQRQMCIRDRGRFDDGLRAVLAHYDKIMDIMLPTLGEERRATYSPFFPVCPETGRVLQAKVIATHPERDAITYLHPESSTEIETSVTGGACKLQWKADWAMRWFVLGVDYEMAGKDLIESVRQSSKITRAIGGNPPIGISYELFLDSAGEKISKSKGNGLSVEEWLRYGSPESLALFMYAQPRRAKRLHFEVIPKTVDEYYQHRAKIAEQDEAARLENPAWHIHAGVPEAGGLPVSFTLLLNLASVCLAETPEVVWGYVSDYAPGVSAESHPELDRMIGYAVNYYQDMVRPHKTYRLPTAEEAVQIETLAATIEALPADADAEAVQSAVYATGKDAGYENLRAWFQCLYEVLLGQSEG
;
A
#
# COMPACT_ATOMS: atom_id res chain seq x y z
N GLU A 1 5.08 -0.07 -19.77
CA GLU A 1 4.25 1.13 -20.00
C GLU A 1 3.67 1.17 -21.40
N ASP A 2 4.42 0.82 -22.43
CA ASP A 2 3.95 0.83 -23.83
C ASP A 2 2.79 -0.15 -24.10
N CYS A 3 2.81 -1.34 -23.54
CA CYS A 3 1.74 -2.33 -23.74
C CYS A 3 0.37 -1.90 -23.16
N ARG A 4 0.33 -1.11 -22.08
CA ARG A 4 -0.93 -0.63 -21.51
C ARG A 4 -1.51 0.53 -22.32
N ARG A 5 -0.66 1.44 -22.80
CA ARG A 5 -1.08 2.54 -23.69
C ARG A 5 -1.57 2.00 -25.04
N GLN A 6 -0.86 1.03 -25.63
CA GLN A 6 -1.28 0.35 -26.86
C GLN A 6 -2.60 -0.41 -26.70
N ARG A 7 -2.83 -1.11 -25.57
CA ARG A 7 -4.12 -1.78 -25.31
C ARG A 7 -5.29 -0.80 -25.21
N GLN A 8 -5.11 0.35 -24.57
CA GLN A 8 -6.14 1.38 -24.49
C GLN A 8 -6.44 2.02 -25.85
N MET A 9 -5.44 2.28 -26.68
CA MET A 9 -5.61 2.74 -28.06
C MET A 9 -6.29 1.67 -28.91
N CYS A 10 -5.85 0.41 -28.88
CA CYS A 10 -6.47 -0.68 -29.64
C CYS A 10 -7.96 -0.91 -29.30
N ILE A 11 -8.38 -0.74 -28.05
CA ILE A 11 -9.78 -0.89 -27.65
C ILE A 11 -10.61 0.25 -28.23
N ARG A 12 -10.13 1.48 -28.19
CA ARG A 12 -10.80 2.67 -28.77
C ARG A 12 -10.88 2.59 -30.28
N ASP A 13 -9.77 2.26 -30.94
CA ASP A 13 -9.63 2.30 -32.39
C ASP A 13 -10.29 1.09 -33.09
N ARG A 14 -10.67 0.05 -32.35
CA ARG A 14 -11.40 -1.13 -32.86
C ARG A 14 -12.92 -1.05 -32.71
N GLY A 15 -13.46 0.09 -32.35
CA GLY A 15 -14.90 0.30 -32.22
C GLY A 15 -15.60 -0.41 -31.05
N ARG A 16 -14.84 -1.00 -30.10
CA ARG A 16 -15.42 -1.75 -28.97
C ARG A 16 -16.35 -0.89 -28.10
N PHE A 17 -16.11 0.42 -28.05
CA PHE A 17 -16.91 1.36 -27.28
C PHE A 17 -17.98 2.09 -28.10
N ASP A 18 -18.10 1.82 -29.41
CA ASP A 18 -19.02 2.55 -30.27
C ASP A 18 -20.47 2.41 -29.83
N ASP A 19 -20.91 1.19 -29.42
CA ASP A 19 -22.28 1.01 -28.90
C ASP A 19 -22.51 1.75 -27.58
N GLY A 20 -21.47 1.85 -26.72
CA GLY A 20 -21.53 2.68 -25.51
C GLY A 20 -21.61 4.17 -25.83
N LEU A 21 -20.88 4.65 -26.82
CA LEU A 21 -20.96 6.05 -27.30
C LEU A 21 -22.33 6.37 -27.88
N ARG A 22 -22.93 5.47 -28.67
CA ARG A 22 -24.30 5.57 -29.15
C ARG A 22 -25.31 5.63 -28.01
N ALA A 23 -25.14 4.77 -27.00
CA ALA A 23 -26.00 4.79 -25.81
C ALA A 23 -25.91 6.11 -25.05
N VAL A 24 -24.71 6.68 -24.90
CA VAL A 24 -24.51 8.02 -24.30
C VAL A 24 -25.18 9.09 -25.14
N LEU A 25 -25.07 9.05 -26.47
CA LEU A 25 -25.70 10.00 -27.37
C LEU A 25 -27.23 9.91 -27.32
N ALA A 26 -27.78 8.70 -27.37
CA ALA A 26 -29.23 8.47 -27.29
C ALA A 26 -29.86 8.96 -25.96
N HIS A 27 -29.06 9.05 -24.90
CA HIS A 27 -29.49 9.50 -23.58
C HIS A 27 -28.84 10.83 -23.15
N TYR A 28 -28.44 11.65 -24.14
CA TYR A 28 -27.70 12.89 -23.92
C TYR A 28 -28.39 13.82 -22.90
N ASP A 29 -29.70 14.10 -23.10
CA ASP A 29 -30.45 15.01 -22.22
C ASP A 29 -30.54 14.49 -20.78
N LYS A 30 -30.76 13.20 -20.58
CA LYS A 30 -30.76 12.58 -19.24
C LYS A 30 -29.40 12.72 -18.55
N ILE A 31 -28.31 12.62 -19.31
CA ILE A 31 -26.96 12.79 -18.77
C ILE A 31 -26.72 14.26 -18.43
N MET A 32 -27.21 15.19 -19.26
CA MET A 32 -27.19 16.63 -18.95
C MET A 32 -27.93 16.92 -17.64
N ASP A 33 -29.15 16.38 -17.46
CA ASP A 33 -29.95 16.54 -16.23
C ASP A 33 -29.21 16.01 -14.97
N ILE A 34 -28.42 14.93 -15.08
CA ILE A 34 -27.63 14.39 -14.00
C ILE A 34 -26.42 15.29 -13.69
N MET A 35 -25.81 15.84 -14.73
CA MET A 35 -24.50 16.49 -14.58
C MET A 35 -24.62 17.99 -14.28
N LEU A 36 -25.53 18.73 -14.95
CA LEU A 36 -25.62 20.18 -14.82
C LEU A 36 -25.83 20.68 -13.40
N PRO A 37 -26.66 20.03 -12.52
CA PRO A 37 -26.82 20.47 -11.14
C PRO A 37 -25.55 20.38 -10.30
N THR A 38 -24.57 19.60 -10.74
CA THR A 38 -23.32 19.35 -10.01
C THR A 38 -22.18 20.29 -10.41
N LEU A 39 -22.42 21.15 -11.40
CA LEU A 39 -21.42 22.05 -12.00
C LEU A 39 -21.65 23.49 -11.59
N GLY A 40 -20.57 24.24 -11.45
CA GLY A 40 -20.64 25.70 -11.32
C GLY A 40 -21.16 26.38 -12.58
N GLU A 41 -21.62 27.61 -12.45
CA GLU A 41 -22.34 28.35 -13.51
C GLU A 41 -21.57 28.46 -14.83
N GLU A 42 -20.27 28.78 -14.76
CA GLU A 42 -19.38 28.88 -15.92
C GLU A 42 -19.28 27.54 -16.69
N ARG A 43 -19.14 26.43 -15.96
CA ARG A 43 -19.05 25.09 -16.56
C ARG A 43 -20.39 24.59 -17.12
N ARG A 44 -21.53 25.02 -16.58
CA ARG A 44 -22.84 24.64 -17.08
C ARG A 44 -23.06 25.14 -18.51
N ALA A 45 -22.57 26.32 -18.83
CA ALA A 45 -22.77 26.95 -20.15
C ALA A 45 -22.08 26.19 -21.29
N THR A 46 -21.04 25.46 -21.02
CA THR A 46 -20.19 24.78 -22.00
C THR A 46 -20.14 23.26 -21.84
N TYR A 47 -20.82 22.71 -20.82
CA TYR A 47 -20.76 21.28 -20.56
C TYR A 47 -21.42 20.47 -21.68
N SER A 48 -20.73 19.42 -22.09
CA SER A 48 -21.27 18.31 -22.89
C SER A 48 -20.55 17.02 -22.42
N PRO A 49 -21.20 15.85 -22.40
CA PRO A 49 -20.53 14.58 -22.18
C PRO A 49 -19.50 14.25 -23.27
N PHE A 50 -19.60 14.87 -24.47
CA PHE A 50 -18.67 14.64 -25.58
C PHE A 50 -17.63 15.74 -25.71
N PHE A 51 -16.41 15.34 -25.97
CA PHE A 51 -15.28 16.16 -26.41
C PHE A 51 -14.93 15.79 -27.85
N PRO A 52 -15.21 16.62 -28.86
CA PRO A 52 -14.78 16.36 -30.23
C PRO A 52 -13.24 16.32 -30.32
N VAL A 53 -12.77 15.54 -31.27
CA VAL A 53 -11.33 15.50 -31.65
C VAL A 53 -11.20 16.31 -32.95
N CYS A 54 -10.36 17.32 -32.95
CA CYS A 54 -10.07 18.10 -34.13
C CYS A 54 -9.46 17.21 -35.24
N PRO A 55 -10.06 17.11 -36.41
CA PRO A 55 -9.56 16.24 -37.48
C PRO A 55 -8.21 16.68 -38.03
N GLU A 56 -7.90 17.99 -37.96
CA GLU A 56 -6.62 18.52 -38.46
C GLU A 56 -5.45 18.31 -37.49
N THR A 57 -5.70 18.49 -36.17
CA THR A 57 -4.65 18.52 -35.18
C THR A 57 -4.62 17.29 -34.27
N GLY A 58 -5.68 16.48 -34.27
CA GLY A 58 -5.86 15.36 -33.34
C GLY A 58 -6.08 15.78 -31.88
N ARG A 59 -6.24 17.08 -31.59
CA ARG A 59 -6.46 17.59 -30.24
C ARG A 59 -7.90 17.40 -29.80
N VAL A 60 -8.08 17.04 -28.53
CA VAL A 60 -9.40 16.98 -27.89
C VAL A 60 -9.86 18.41 -27.59
N LEU A 61 -11.03 18.79 -28.08
CA LEU A 61 -11.58 20.13 -27.95
C LEU A 61 -12.61 20.20 -26.82
N GLN A 62 -12.50 21.20 -25.95
CA GLN A 62 -13.58 21.61 -25.05
C GLN A 62 -14.53 22.54 -25.83
N ALA A 63 -15.43 21.97 -26.61
CA ALA A 63 -16.32 22.68 -27.48
C ALA A 63 -17.78 22.63 -26.99
N LYS A 64 -18.52 23.68 -27.21
CA LYS A 64 -19.96 23.71 -26.93
C LYS A 64 -20.69 22.88 -27.97
N VAL A 65 -21.33 21.78 -27.56
CA VAL A 65 -22.26 21.03 -28.42
C VAL A 65 -23.56 21.79 -28.50
N ILE A 66 -24.04 22.03 -29.72
CA ILE A 66 -25.24 22.78 -30.00
C ILE A 66 -26.38 21.93 -30.54
N ALA A 67 -26.09 20.76 -31.11
CA ALA A 67 -27.07 19.78 -31.54
C ALA A 67 -26.55 18.35 -31.42
N THR A 68 -27.48 17.42 -31.25
CA THR A 68 -27.23 15.97 -31.21
C THR A 68 -28.03 15.27 -32.29
N HIS A 69 -27.46 14.28 -32.93
CA HIS A 69 -28.01 13.55 -34.06
C HIS A 69 -27.92 12.03 -33.84
N PRO A 70 -28.75 11.45 -32.95
CA PRO A 70 -28.68 10.02 -32.64
C PRO A 70 -28.88 9.12 -33.86
N GLU A 71 -29.66 9.56 -34.84
CA GLU A 71 -30.00 8.81 -36.05
C GLU A 71 -28.82 8.60 -37.02
N ARG A 72 -27.70 9.34 -36.81
CA ARG A 72 -26.48 9.22 -37.63
C ARG A 72 -25.20 9.23 -36.79
N ASP A 73 -25.32 8.90 -35.49
CA ASP A 73 -24.19 8.81 -34.56
C ASP A 73 -23.33 10.08 -34.49
N ALA A 74 -23.93 11.28 -34.54
CA ALA A 74 -23.20 12.54 -34.68
C ALA A 74 -23.65 13.61 -33.69
N ILE A 75 -22.77 14.59 -33.48
CA ILE A 75 -23.02 15.85 -32.75
C ILE A 75 -22.57 17.03 -33.61
N THR A 76 -23.21 18.18 -33.43
CA THR A 76 -22.74 19.46 -33.95
C THR A 76 -22.20 20.32 -32.82
N TYR A 77 -21.01 20.86 -33.00
CA TYR A 77 -20.34 21.70 -32.02
C TYR A 77 -19.84 23.01 -32.64
N LEU A 78 -19.64 24.03 -31.80
CA LEU A 78 -18.95 25.26 -32.18
C LEU A 78 -17.45 25.10 -31.98
N HIS A 79 -16.67 25.30 -33.05
CA HIS A 79 -15.20 25.25 -32.93
C HIS A 79 -14.71 26.39 -32.03
N PRO A 80 -13.89 26.10 -30.99
CA PRO A 80 -13.52 27.08 -29.96
C PRO A 80 -12.84 28.35 -30.51
N GLU A 81 -12.05 28.22 -31.56
CA GLU A 81 -11.27 29.33 -32.12
C GLU A 81 -12.00 30.07 -33.25
N SER A 82 -12.68 29.34 -34.14
CA SER A 82 -13.33 29.94 -35.32
C SER A 82 -14.83 30.21 -35.15
N SER A 83 -15.45 29.67 -34.11
CA SER A 83 -16.91 29.70 -33.89
C SER A 83 -17.73 29.10 -35.04
N THR A 84 -17.10 28.32 -35.92
CA THR A 84 -17.80 27.61 -37.01
C THR A 84 -18.52 26.39 -36.45
N GLU A 85 -19.68 26.09 -37.02
CA GLU A 85 -20.43 24.86 -36.72
C GLU A 85 -19.78 23.69 -37.45
N ILE A 86 -19.43 22.65 -36.71
CA ILE A 86 -18.85 21.44 -37.26
C ILE A 86 -19.67 20.24 -36.77
N GLU A 87 -20.11 19.42 -37.72
CA GLU A 87 -20.69 18.11 -37.40
C GLU A 87 -19.58 17.05 -37.37
N THR A 88 -19.61 16.18 -36.36
CA THR A 88 -18.66 15.07 -36.23
C THR A 88 -19.34 13.83 -35.68
N SER A 89 -18.83 12.64 -36.07
CA SER A 89 -19.29 11.38 -35.51
C SER A 89 -18.87 11.28 -34.04
N VAL A 90 -19.67 10.59 -33.20
CA VAL A 90 -19.29 10.25 -31.84
C VAL A 90 -18.47 8.96 -31.79
N THR A 91 -18.46 8.15 -32.87
CA THR A 91 -17.77 6.85 -32.98
C THR A 91 -16.46 6.95 -33.74
N GLY A 92 -15.76 5.83 -33.91
CA GLY A 92 -14.52 5.78 -34.68
C GLY A 92 -13.36 6.61 -34.14
N GLY A 93 -13.42 7.02 -32.88
CA GLY A 93 -12.37 7.84 -32.26
C GLY A 93 -12.49 9.33 -32.51
N ALA A 94 -13.57 9.81 -33.21
CA ALA A 94 -13.76 11.22 -33.49
C ALA A 94 -14.24 12.03 -32.28
N CYS A 95 -14.71 11.37 -31.21
CA CYS A 95 -15.04 12.00 -29.93
C CYS A 95 -14.44 11.23 -28.77
N LYS A 96 -14.19 11.97 -27.67
CA LYS A 96 -13.86 11.43 -26.35
C LYS A 96 -14.97 11.83 -25.38
N LEU A 97 -15.26 10.97 -24.39
CA LEU A 97 -16.19 11.35 -23.33
C LEU A 97 -15.49 12.11 -22.19
N GLN A 98 -16.25 12.96 -21.50
CA GLN A 98 -15.87 13.50 -20.21
C GLN A 98 -15.79 12.40 -19.14
N TRP A 99 -14.92 12.57 -18.16
CA TRP A 99 -14.54 11.60 -17.15
C TRP A 99 -15.69 10.75 -16.60
N LYS A 100 -16.77 11.37 -16.10
CA LYS A 100 -17.85 10.63 -15.45
C LYS A 100 -18.72 9.86 -16.44
N ALA A 101 -18.93 10.42 -17.62
CA ALA A 101 -19.63 9.75 -18.71
C ALA A 101 -18.77 8.62 -19.31
N ASP A 102 -17.46 8.83 -19.46
CA ASP A 102 -16.51 7.81 -19.91
C ASP A 102 -16.46 6.63 -18.95
N TRP A 103 -16.42 6.91 -17.64
CA TRP A 103 -16.39 5.87 -16.61
C TRP A 103 -17.68 5.04 -16.61
N ALA A 104 -18.84 5.70 -16.68
CA ALA A 104 -20.14 5.05 -16.78
C ALA A 104 -20.27 4.17 -18.05
N MET A 105 -19.84 4.69 -19.19
CA MET A 105 -19.84 3.98 -20.47
C MET A 105 -18.94 2.75 -20.42
N ARG A 106 -17.76 2.85 -19.79
CA ARG A 106 -16.85 1.71 -19.59
C ARG A 106 -17.49 0.62 -18.74
N TRP A 107 -18.15 0.98 -17.64
CA TRP A 107 -18.87 0.02 -16.81
C TRP A 107 -19.95 -0.72 -17.63
N PHE A 108 -20.71 0.04 -18.43
CA PHE A 108 -21.74 -0.53 -19.29
C PHE A 108 -21.18 -1.49 -20.33
N VAL A 109 -20.20 -1.06 -21.12
CA VAL A 109 -19.67 -1.86 -22.24
C VAL A 109 -18.83 -3.06 -21.77
N LEU A 110 -18.10 -2.91 -20.68
CA LEU A 110 -17.22 -3.96 -20.16
C LEU A 110 -17.93 -4.93 -19.21
N GLY A 111 -19.18 -4.62 -18.80
CA GLY A 111 -19.92 -5.44 -17.84
C GLY A 111 -19.19 -5.53 -16.50
N VAL A 112 -18.78 -4.37 -15.94
CA VAL A 112 -18.02 -4.34 -14.69
C VAL A 112 -18.96 -4.63 -13.53
N ASP A 113 -18.70 -5.71 -12.78
CA ASP A 113 -19.49 -6.12 -11.62
C ASP A 113 -19.00 -5.48 -10.31
N TYR A 114 -17.70 -5.20 -10.21
CA TYR A 114 -17.10 -4.66 -9.01
C TYR A 114 -16.01 -3.63 -9.31
N GLU A 115 -16.03 -2.49 -8.59
CA GLU A 115 -15.01 -1.46 -8.70
C GLU A 115 -14.70 -0.83 -7.34
N MET A 116 -13.40 -0.63 -7.07
CA MET A 116 -12.93 0.07 -5.88
C MET A 116 -12.48 1.48 -6.23
N ALA A 117 -12.85 2.45 -5.40
CA ALA A 117 -12.46 3.85 -5.60
C ALA A 117 -12.00 4.51 -4.30
N GLY A 118 -11.03 5.41 -4.38
CA GLY A 118 -10.67 6.27 -3.27
C GLY A 118 -11.82 7.19 -2.86
N LYS A 119 -11.83 7.61 -1.60
CA LYS A 119 -12.89 8.48 -1.06
C LYS A 119 -13.08 9.80 -1.82
N ASP A 120 -12.04 10.30 -2.46
CA ASP A 120 -12.07 11.49 -3.31
C ASP A 120 -12.88 11.32 -4.59
N LEU A 121 -13.20 10.08 -4.96
CA LEU A 121 -14.02 9.75 -6.12
C LEU A 121 -15.48 9.41 -5.81
N ILE A 122 -15.92 9.45 -4.55
CA ILE A 122 -17.29 9.06 -4.12
C ILE A 122 -18.36 9.78 -4.95
N GLU A 123 -18.25 11.10 -5.13
CA GLU A 123 -19.21 11.86 -5.93
C GLU A 123 -19.14 11.50 -7.42
N SER A 124 -17.96 11.18 -7.93
CA SER A 124 -17.80 10.70 -9.30
C SER A 124 -18.44 9.34 -9.50
N VAL A 125 -18.26 8.40 -8.57
CA VAL A 125 -18.92 7.09 -8.57
C VAL A 125 -20.43 7.25 -8.54
N ARG A 126 -20.97 8.13 -7.66
CA ARG A 126 -22.41 8.39 -7.54
C ARG A 126 -23.00 8.88 -8.87
N GLN A 127 -22.33 9.82 -9.52
CA GLN A 127 -22.79 10.40 -10.77
C GLN A 127 -22.65 9.41 -11.94
N SER A 128 -21.50 8.72 -12.05
CA SER A 128 -21.29 7.69 -13.05
C SER A 128 -22.31 6.54 -12.89
N SER A 129 -22.67 6.17 -11.66
CA SER A 129 -23.72 5.16 -11.41
C SER A 129 -25.09 5.59 -11.92
N LYS A 130 -25.44 6.89 -11.79
CA LYS A 130 -26.70 7.43 -12.36
C LYS A 130 -26.64 7.40 -13.88
N ILE A 131 -25.51 7.79 -14.48
CA ILE A 131 -25.31 7.77 -15.93
C ILE A 131 -25.38 6.33 -16.45
N THR A 132 -24.73 5.37 -15.79
CA THR A 132 -24.79 3.93 -16.19
C THR A 132 -26.22 3.44 -16.26
N ARG A 133 -27.07 3.76 -15.25
CA ARG A 133 -28.50 3.42 -15.28
C ARG A 133 -29.26 4.15 -16.40
N ALA A 134 -28.93 5.41 -16.64
CA ALA A 134 -29.58 6.19 -17.69
C ALA A 134 -29.32 5.62 -19.08
N ILE A 135 -28.14 5.04 -19.34
CA ILE A 135 -27.80 4.39 -20.62
C ILE A 135 -28.15 2.89 -20.65
N GLY A 136 -28.91 2.37 -19.65
CA GLY A 136 -29.45 1.01 -19.65
C GLY A 136 -28.52 -0.04 -19.02
N GLY A 137 -27.47 0.35 -18.32
CA GLY A 137 -26.56 -0.55 -17.63
C GLY A 137 -26.80 -0.67 -16.13
N ASN A 138 -26.14 -1.64 -15.53
CA ASN A 138 -26.07 -1.78 -14.07
C ASN A 138 -24.72 -1.25 -13.57
N PRO A 139 -24.69 -0.28 -12.63
CA PRO A 139 -23.44 0.16 -12.06
C PRO A 139 -22.85 -0.95 -11.19
N PRO A 140 -21.50 -1.05 -11.10
CA PRO A 140 -20.82 -2.04 -10.29
C PRO A 140 -21.12 -1.86 -8.80
N ILE A 141 -21.05 -2.96 -8.04
CA ILE A 141 -20.94 -2.91 -6.60
C ILE A 141 -19.55 -2.39 -6.29
N GLY A 142 -19.44 -1.44 -5.36
CA GLY A 142 -18.17 -0.82 -5.07
C GLY A 142 -17.87 -0.64 -3.59
N ILE A 143 -16.60 -0.53 -3.27
CA ILE A 143 -16.11 -0.12 -1.96
C ILE A 143 -15.28 1.15 -2.08
N SER A 144 -15.51 2.09 -1.17
CA SER A 144 -14.66 3.26 -1.06
C SER A 144 -13.60 3.02 0.00
N TYR A 145 -12.35 3.32 -0.32
CA TYR A 145 -11.23 3.22 0.60
C TYR A 145 -10.66 4.61 0.94
N GLU A 146 -10.07 4.68 2.14
CA GLU A 146 -9.40 5.88 2.63
C GLU A 146 -8.01 6.08 2.02
N LEU A 147 -7.52 7.30 2.14
CA LEU A 147 -6.18 7.66 1.68
C LEU A 147 -5.13 7.17 2.68
N PHE A 148 -3.93 6.92 2.17
CA PHE A 148 -2.75 6.71 3.01
C PHE A 148 -2.14 8.06 3.39
N LEU A 149 -1.65 8.12 4.64
CA LEU A 149 -0.99 9.27 5.21
C LEU A 149 0.50 8.94 5.44
N ASP A 150 1.35 9.94 5.43
CA ASP A 150 2.75 9.77 5.83
C ASP A 150 2.91 9.64 7.36
N SER A 151 4.15 9.54 7.84
CA SER A 151 4.45 9.46 9.28
C SER A 151 3.94 10.67 10.08
N ALA A 152 3.89 11.85 9.46
CA ALA A 152 3.37 13.07 10.07
C ALA A 152 1.83 13.15 10.06
N GLY A 153 1.15 12.25 9.33
CA GLY A 153 -0.30 12.26 9.15
C GLY A 153 -0.78 13.16 8.00
N GLU A 154 0.13 13.56 7.10
CA GLU A 154 -0.22 14.29 5.89
C GLU A 154 -0.54 13.36 4.73
N LYS A 155 -1.35 13.84 3.78
CA LYS A 155 -1.68 13.07 2.58
C LYS A 155 -0.43 12.77 1.76
N ILE A 156 -0.22 11.48 1.44
CA ILE A 156 0.83 11.05 0.52
C ILE A 156 0.54 11.57 -0.88
N SER A 157 1.55 12.16 -1.53
CA SER A 157 1.46 12.58 -2.91
C SER A 157 2.79 12.35 -3.66
N LYS A 158 2.68 12.00 -4.95
CA LYS A 158 3.85 11.78 -5.81
C LYS A 158 4.74 13.01 -5.94
N SER A 159 4.15 14.21 -5.92
CA SER A 159 4.91 15.47 -6.03
C SER A 159 5.71 15.81 -4.78
N LYS A 160 5.27 15.35 -3.61
CA LYS A 160 6.00 15.53 -2.34
C LYS A 160 7.06 14.46 -2.12
N GLY A 161 6.94 13.29 -2.78
CA GLY A 161 7.85 12.16 -2.57
C GLY A 161 7.78 11.56 -1.16
N ASN A 162 6.68 11.79 -0.42
CA ASN A 162 6.51 11.38 0.98
C ASN A 162 5.78 10.02 1.11
N GLY A 163 5.76 9.22 0.05
CA GLY A 163 5.13 7.91 0.05
C GLY A 163 6.14 6.78 0.12
N LEU A 164 5.68 5.61 0.48
CA LEU A 164 6.40 4.36 0.40
C LEU A 164 5.96 3.62 -0.86
N SER A 165 6.89 3.24 -1.73
CA SER A 165 6.60 2.46 -2.94
C SER A 165 6.43 0.96 -2.62
N VAL A 166 5.87 0.22 -3.58
CA VAL A 166 5.74 -1.24 -3.46
C VAL A 166 7.13 -1.89 -3.40
N GLU A 167 8.06 -1.43 -4.23
CA GLU A 167 9.43 -1.91 -4.28
C GLU A 167 10.16 -1.71 -2.95
N GLU A 168 9.97 -0.55 -2.32
CA GLU A 168 10.54 -0.27 -1.00
C GLU A 168 9.93 -1.16 0.08
N TRP A 169 8.60 -1.40 0.07
CA TRP A 169 8.00 -2.36 0.99
C TRP A 169 8.60 -3.75 0.84
N LEU A 170 8.69 -4.25 -0.41
CA LEU A 170 9.18 -5.59 -0.73
C LEU A 170 10.69 -5.80 -0.43
N ARG A 171 11.42 -4.73 -0.15
CA ARG A 171 12.80 -4.82 0.35
C ARG A 171 12.85 -5.24 1.82
N TYR A 172 11.77 -4.99 2.61
CA TYR A 172 11.74 -5.17 4.06
C TYR A 172 10.61 -6.06 4.56
N GLY A 173 9.72 -6.51 3.69
CA GLY A 173 8.58 -7.33 4.07
C GLY A 173 8.01 -8.10 2.89
N SER A 174 7.20 -9.12 3.18
CA SER A 174 6.61 -9.98 2.17
C SER A 174 5.45 -9.32 1.42
N PRO A 175 5.12 -9.79 0.20
CA PRO A 175 3.94 -9.35 -0.55
C PRO A 175 2.63 -9.56 0.24
N GLU A 176 2.55 -10.64 1.03
CA GLU A 176 1.39 -10.98 1.84
C GLU A 176 1.19 -9.97 2.97
N SER A 177 2.28 -9.52 3.59
CA SER A 177 2.22 -8.46 4.61
C SER A 177 1.74 -7.13 4.01
N LEU A 178 2.19 -6.80 2.79
CA LEU A 178 1.69 -5.63 2.06
C LEU A 178 0.20 -5.77 1.75
N ALA A 179 -0.24 -6.93 1.28
CA ALA A 179 -1.64 -7.20 1.00
C ALA A 179 -2.50 -7.05 2.28
N LEU A 180 -2.04 -7.58 3.42
CA LEU A 180 -2.70 -7.37 4.71
C LEU A 180 -2.80 -5.89 5.05
N PHE A 181 -1.70 -5.14 4.94
CA PHE A 181 -1.71 -3.70 5.22
C PHE A 181 -2.68 -2.95 4.33
N MET A 182 -2.72 -3.24 3.05
CA MET A 182 -3.57 -2.55 2.08
C MET A 182 -5.06 -2.76 2.38
N TYR A 183 -5.47 -3.99 2.72
CA TYR A 183 -6.87 -4.37 2.90
C TYR A 183 -7.38 -4.36 4.34
N ALA A 184 -6.50 -4.38 5.34
CA ALA A 184 -6.94 -4.22 6.72
C ALA A 184 -7.60 -2.84 6.92
N GLN A 185 -8.87 -2.83 7.35
CA GLN A 185 -9.63 -1.60 7.64
C GLN A 185 -9.62 -0.57 6.48
N PRO A 186 -10.12 -0.89 5.28
CA PRO A 186 -9.98 -0.04 4.10
C PRO A 186 -10.67 1.33 4.24
N ARG A 187 -11.66 1.46 5.15
CA ARG A 187 -12.39 2.71 5.42
C ARG A 187 -11.73 3.62 6.44
N ARG A 188 -10.56 3.23 6.97
CA ARG A 188 -9.78 4.01 7.92
C ARG A 188 -8.51 4.53 7.27
N ALA A 189 -8.24 5.84 7.40
CA ALA A 189 -6.96 6.41 6.99
C ALA A 189 -5.83 5.77 7.81
N LYS A 190 -4.78 5.30 7.12
CA LYS A 190 -3.63 4.63 7.74
C LYS A 190 -2.35 5.38 7.38
N ARG A 191 -1.43 5.42 8.33
CA ARG A 191 -0.09 5.92 8.09
C ARG A 191 0.74 4.84 7.40
N LEU A 192 1.34 5.17 6.26
CA LEU A 192 2.18 4.29 5.47
C LEU A 192 3.61 4.83 5.51
N HIS A 193 4.44 4.23 6.36
CA HIS A 193 5.85 4.54 6.53
C HIS A 193 6.61 3.26 6.93
N PHE A 194 7.94 3.30 6.89
CA PHE A 194 8.76 2.10 7.09
C PHE A 194 8.50 1.38 8.43
N GLU A 195 8.26 2.11 9.51
CA GLU A 195 8.06 1.52 10.85
C GLU A 195 6.80 0.66 11.00
N VAL A 196 5.83 0.74 10.05
CA VAL A 196 4.66 -0.13 10.09
C VAL A 196 4.95 -1.52 9.56
N ILE A 197 6.02 -1.70 8.77
CA ILE A 197 6.34 -2.97 8.09
C ILE A 197 6.56 -4.10 9.09
N PRO A 198 7.44 -3.97 10.10
CA PRO A 198 7.71 -5.06 11.04
C PRO A 198 6.47 -5.59 11.73
N LYS A 199 5.65 -4.68 12.25
CA LYS A 199 4.41 -5.02 12.92
C LYS A 199 3.43 -5.71 11.97
N THR A 200 3.32 -5.24 10.73
CA THR A 200 2.40 -5.83 9.75
C THR A 200 2.85 -7.23 9.32
N VAL A 201 4.15 -7.46 9.24
CA VAL A 201 4.70 -8.80 8.99
C VAL A 201 4.29 -9.75 10.12
N ASP A 202 4.50 -9.37 11.38
CA ASP A 202 4.13 -10.19 12.53
C ASP A 202 2.60 -10.42 12.60
N GLU A 203 1.78 -9.40 12.34
CA GLU A 203 0.32 -9.53 12.26
C GLU A 203 -0.11 -10.52 11.18
N TYR A 204 0.52 -10.51 10.02
CA TYR A 204 0.22 -11.45 8.94
C TYR A 204 0.48 -12.90 9.38
N TYR A 205 1.64 -13.19 10.00
CA TYR A 205 1.95 -14.53 10.48
C TYR A 205 1.04 -14.98 11.61
N GLN A 206 0.62 -14.08 12.49
CA GLN A 206 -0.39 -14.37 13.51
C GLN A 206 -1.74 -14.74 12.91
N HIS A 207 -2.20 -14.03 11.88
CA HIS A 207 -3.43 -14.38 11.16
C HIS A 207 -3.31 -15.73 10.46
N ARG A 208 -2.18 -15.99 9.80
CA ARG A 208 -1.90 -17.25 9.11
C ARG A 208 -1.88 -18.44 10.06
N ALA A 209 -1.21 -18.31 11.20
CA ALA A 209 -1.12 -19.38 12.20
C ALA A 209 -2.51 -19.81 12.74
N LYS A 210 -3.43 -18.86 12.90
CA LYS A 210 -4.78 -19.13 13.41
C LYS A 210 -5.67 -19.92 12.45
N ILE A 211 -5.39 -19.88 11.14
CA ILE A 211 -6.28 -20.51 10.12
C ILE A 211 -6.46 -22.01 10.36
N ALA A 212 -5.41 -22.71 10.81
CA ALA A 212 -5.46 -24.15 11.04
C ALA A 212 -6.50 -24.55 12.10
N GLU A 213 -6.71 -23.69 13.10
CA GLU A 213 -7.61 -23.94 14.23
C GLU A 213 -9.02 -23.34 14.04
N GLN A 214 -9.24 -22.56 12.99
CA GLN A 214 -10.47 -21.86 12.72
C GLN A 214 -11.47 -22.74 11.95
N ASP A 215 -12.75 -22.60 12.27
CA ASP A 215 -13.85 -23.11 11.46
C ASP A 215 -14.06 -22.28 10.18
N GLU A 216 -14.96 -22.71 9.31
CA GLU A 216 -15.21 -22.06 8.02
C GLU A 216 -15.64 -20.59 8.16
N ALA A 217 -16.51 -20.29 9.12
CA ALA A 217 -16.99 -18.92 9.34
C ALA A 217 -15.87 -18.00 9.82
N ALA A 218 -15.04 -18.46 10.77
CA ALA A 218 -13.91 -17.70 11.26
C ALA A 218 -12.80 -17.53 10.20
N ARG A 219 -12.61 -18.51 9.31
CA ARG A 219 -11.69 -18.40 8.17
C ARG A 219 -12.11 -17.32 7.19
N LEU A 220 -13.40 -17.16 6.91
CA LEU A 220 -13.92 -16.12 6.03
C LEU A 220 -13.69 -14.70 6.59
N GLU A 221 -13.54 -14.56 7.89
CA GLU A 221 -13.18 -13.27 8.52
C GLU A 221 -11.66 -13.07 8.64
N ASN A 222 -10.86 -14.10 8.41
CA ASN A 222 -9.41 -14.04 8.51
C ASN A 222 -8.79 -13.47 7.22
N PRO A 223 -8.06 -12.35 7.27
CA PRO A 223 -7.46 -11.75 6.07
C PRO A 223 -6.46 -12.67 5.36
N ALA A 224 -5.75 -13.55 6.06
CA ALA A 224 -4.81 -14.47 5.44
C ALA A 224 -5.53 -15.51 4.53
N TRP A 225 -6.77 -15.89 4.84
CA TRP A 225 -7.60 -16.69 3.94
C TRP A 225 -7.79 -16.02 2.58
N HIS A 226 -8.11 -14.73 2.58
CA HIS A 226 -8.36 -13.99 1.34
C HIS A 226 -7.08 -13.71 0.56
N ILE A 227 -5.96 -13.44 1.24
CA ILE A 227 -4.66 -13.24 0.62
C ILE A 227 -4.22 -14.48 -0.17
N HIS A 228 -4.50 -15.67 0.37
CA HIS A 228 -4.14 -16.95 -0.25
C HIS A 228 -5.26 -17.57 -1.11
N ALA A 229 -6.42 -16.92 -1.22
CA ALA A 229 -7.61 -17.49 -1.85
C ALA A 229 -7.98 -18.89 -1.31
N GLY A 230 -7.78 -19.13 -0.02
CA GLY A 230 -8.02 -20.40 0.66
C GLY A 230 -7.11 -20.62 1.87
N VAL A 231 -6.97 -21.86 2.28
CA VAL A 231 -6.05 -22.25 3.36
C VAL A 231 -4.61 -22.16 2.85
N PRO A 232 -3.73 -21.31 3.43
CA PRO A 232 -2.33 -21.29 3.10
C PRO A 232 -1.66 -22.62 3.50
N GLU A 233 -0.52 -22.91 2.89
CA GLU A 233 0.31 -24.01 3.36
C GLU A 233 0.60 -23.89 4.86
N ALA A 234 0.51 -25.01 5.56
CA ALA A 234 0.77 -25.06 7.00
C ALA A 234 2.22 -24.63 7.26
N GLY A 235 2.40 -23.69 8.16
CA GLY A 235 3.73 -23.20 8.55
C GLY A 235 3.59 -21.88 9.29
N GLY A 236 4.29 -21.80 10.41
CA GLY A 236 4.49 -20.56 11.16
C GLY A 236 5.99 -20.26 11.17
N LEU A 237 6.34 -19.03 11.44
CA LEU A 237 7.72 -18.72 11.75
C LEU A 237 8.01 -19.18 13.19
N PRO A 238 9.11 -19.88 13.44
CA PRO A 238 9.52 -20.27 14.80
C PRO A 238 9.88 -19.05 15.67
N VAL A 239 10.14 -17.93 15.04
CA VAL A 239 10.48 -16.64 15.68
C VAL A 239 9.73 -15.50 15.00
N SER A 240 9.38 -14.45 15.76
CA SER A 240 8.72 -13.27 15.19
C SER A 240 9.70 -12.42 14.35
N PHE A 241 9.16 -11.65 13.41
CA PHE A 241 9.97 -10.71 12.63
C PHE A 241 10.59 -9.62 13.51
N THR A 242 9.87 -9.16 14.51
CA THR A 242 10.40 -8.23 15.52
C THR A 242 11.61 -8.81 16.25
N LEU A 243 11.60 -10.11 16.60
CA LEU A 243 12.78 -10.74 17.21
C LEU A 243 13.96 -10.81 16.24
N LEU A 244 13.71 -11.12 14.95
CA LEU A 244 14.77 -11.12 13.94
C LEU A 244 15.41 -9.74 13.76
N LEU A 245 14.61 -8.67 13.81
CA LEU A 245 15.12 -7.29 13.77
C LEU A 245 15.96 -6.94 14.97
N ASN A 246 15.52 -7.35 16.17
CA ASN A 246 16.29 -7.14 17.39
C ASN A 246 17.62 -7.89 17.32
N LEU A 247 17.62 -9.15 16.90
CA LEU A 247 18.85 -9.91 16.67
C LEU A 247 19.77 -9.21 15.68
N ALA A 248 19.26 -8.84 14.49
CA ALA A 248 20.05 -8.12 13.49
C ALA A 248 20.67 -6.82 14.03
N SER A 249 19.94 -6.11 14.89
CA SER A 249 20.39 -4.86 15.51
C SER A 249 21.46 -5.09 16.59
N VAL A 250 21.29 -6.10 17.43
CA VAL A 250 22.22 -6.41 18.54
C VAL A 250 23.51 -7.03 17.99
N CYS A 251 23.39 -7.94 17.02
CA CYS A 251 24.56 -8.61 16.42
C CYS A 251 25.25 -7.75 15.35
N LEU A 252 24.77 -6.53 15.10
CA LEU A 252 25.29 -5.65 14.03
C LEU A 252 25.34 -6.38 12.68
N ALA A 253 24.29 -7.14 12.35
CA ALA A 253 24.29 -8.08 11.24
C ALA A 253 24.52 -7.40 9.89
N GLU A 254 25.61 -7.73 9.23
CA GLU A 254 25.89 -7.28 7.86
C GLU A 254 25.34 -8.26 6.82
N THR A 255 25.16 -9.52 7.19
CA THR A 255 24.62 -10.56 6.32
C THR A 255 23.63 -11.47 7.05
N PRO A 256 22.74 -12.18 6.33
CA PRO A 256 21.82 -13.15 6.93
C PRO A 256 22.49 -14.25 7.76
N GLU A 257 23.69 -14.68 7.38
CA GLU A 257 24.42 -15.77 8.07
C GLU A 257 24.72 -15.42 9.53
N VAL A 258 24.95 -14.14 9.84
CA VAL A 258 25.17 -13.68 11.22
C VAL A 258 23.92 -13.93 12.06
N VAL A 259 22.73 -13.60 11.54
CA VAL A 259 21.47 -13.83 12.26
C VAL A 259 21.16 -15.31 12.35
N TRP A 260 21.45 -16.09 11.29
CA TRP A 260 21.28 -17.54 11.29
C TRP A 260 22.07 -18.24 12.38
N GLY A 261 23.29 -17.79 12.70
CA GLY A 261 24.06 -18.32 13.80
C GLY A 261 23.26 -18.34 15.11
N TYR A 262 22.64 -17.23 15.46
CA TYR A 262 21.82 -17.11 16.68
C TYR A 262 20.47 -17.84 16.58
N VAL A 263 19.82 -17.81 15.40
CA VAL A 263 18.53 -18.50 15.20
C VAL A 263 18.71 -20.02 15.33
N SER A 264 19.80 -20.58 14.82
CA SER A 264 20.09 -22.02 14.90
C SER A 264 20.31 -22.49 16.35
N ASP A 265 20.92 -21.66 17.19
CA ASP A 265 21.08 -21.93 18.62
C ASP A 265 19.75 -21.85 19.37
N TYR A 266 18.91 -20.88 19.04
CA TYR A 266 17.58 -20.69 19.64
C TYR A 266 16.57 -21.76 19.22
N ALA A 267 16.60 -22.20 17.97
CA ALA A 267 15.69 -23.18 17.38
C ALA A 267 16.46 -24.34 16.71
N PRO A 268 16.96 -25.33 17.49
CA PRO A 268 17.73 -26.45 16.96
C PRO A 268 16.97 -27.21 15.86
N GLY A 269 17.63 -27.51 14.74
CA GLY A 269 17.07 -28.24 13.61
C GLY A 269 16.41 -27.35 12.55
N VAL A 270 16.44 -26.04 12.71
CA VAL A 270 15.98 -25.06 11.74
C VAL A 270 17.17 -24.57 10.90
N SER A 271 17.03 -24.55 9.59
CA SER A 271 18.06 -24.07 8.65
C SER A 271 17.42 -23.33 7.47
N ALA A 272 18.22 -22.62 6.70
CA ALA A 272 17.76 -21.92 5.49
C ALA A 272 17.12 -22.89 4.47
N GLU A 273 17.67 -24.09 4.34
CA GLU A 273 17.14 -25.12 3.42
C GLU A 273 15.81 -25.69 3.90
N SER A 274 15.67 -25.95 5.20
CA SER A 274 14.44 -26.53 5.77
C SER A 274 13.33 -25.49 5.96
N HIS A 275 13.69 -24.19 6.08
CA HIS A 275 12.78 -23.08 6.35
C HIS A 275 13.07 -21.87 5.44
N PRO A 276 12.84 -21.99 4.11
CA PRO A 276 13.18 -20.95 3.15
C PRO A 276 12.36 -19.65 3.35
N GLU A 277 11.22 -19.73 4.01
CA GLU A 277 10.43 -18.57 4.39
C GLU A 277 11.09 -17.77 5.52
N LEU A 278 11.63 -18.46 6.53
CA LEU A 278 12.40 -17.83 7.60
C LEU A 278 13.67 -17.20 7.05
N ASP A 279 14.33 -17.83 6.10
CA ASP A 279 15.51 -17.28 5.42
C ASP A 279 15.21 -15.95 4.74
N ARG A 280 14.09 -15.88 4.03
CA ARG A 280 13.62 -14.61 3.45
C ARG A 280 13.33 -13.55 4.52
N MET A 281 12.73 -13.93 5.65
CA MET A 281 12.45 -13.01 6.75
C MET A 281 13.73 -12.48 7.38
N ILE A 282 14.74 -13.32 7.55
CA ILE A 282 16.07 -12.91 8.03
C ILE A 282 16.68 -11.91 7.04
N GLY A 283 16.61 -12.17 5.74
CA GLY A 283 17.07 -11.24 4.72
C GLY A 283 16.38 -9.88 4.81
N TYR A 284 15.05 -9.84 5.00
CA TYR A 284 14.31 -8.59 5.20
C TYR A 284 14.73 -7.87 6.50
N ALA A 285 14.94 -8.61 7.59
CA ALA A 285 15.37 -8.04 8.86
C ALA A 285 16.76 -7.39 8.75
N VAL A 286 17.71 -8.05 8.09
CA VAL A 286 19.04 -7.51 7.82
C VAL A 286 18.97 -6.25 6.95
N ASN A 287 18.20 -6.28 5.87
CA ASN A 287 18.00 -5.11 5.03
C ASN A 287 17.40 -3.93 5.81
N TYR A 288 16.36 -4.19 6.60
CA TYR A 288 15.74 -3.16 7.45
C TYR A 288 16.72 -2.58 8.47
N TYR A 289 17.48 -3.44 9.12
CA TYR A 289 18.52 -3.00 10.05
C TYR A 289 19.55 -2.10 9.37
N GLN A 290 20.11 -2.54 8.25
CA GLN A 290 21.15 -1.79 7.53
C GLN A 290 20.68 -0.42 7.03
N ASP A 291 19.46 -0.35 6.48
CA ASP A 291 18.97 0.85 5.83
C ASP A 291 18.23 1.79 6.80
N MET A 292 17.52 1.25 7.80
CA MET A 292 16.63 2.05 8.65
C MET A 292 17.14 2.21 10.09
N VAL A 293 17.87 1.23 10.63
CA VAL A 293 18.32 1.26 12.03
C VAL A 293 19.76 1.72 12.15
N ARG A 294 20.66 1.06 11.42
CA ARG A 294 22.12 1.32 11.50
C ARG A 294 22.50 2.79 11.27
N PRO A 295 21.94 3.54 10.28
CA PRO A 295 22.28 4.93 10.06
C PRO A 295 21.92 5.88 11.21
N HIS A 296 20.98 5.46 12.07
CA HIS A 296 20.50 6.25 13.21
C HIS A 296 21.15 5.86 14.53
N LYS A 297 22.00 4.82 14.55
CA LYS A 297 22.75 4.43 15.75
C LYS A 297 23.79 5.48 16.10
N THR A 298 23.77 5.93 17.35
CA THR A 298 24.71 6.91 17.88
C THR A 298 25.37 6.35 19.13
N TYR A 299 26.61 5.90 18.98
CA TYR A 299 27.38 5.38 20.08
C TYR A 299 28.08 6.52 20.83
N ARG A 300 28.10 6.45 22.14
CA ARG A 300 28.96 7.29 22.97
C ARG A 300 30.09 6.49 23.63
N LEU A 301 31.16 7.15 23.92
CA LEU A 301 32.19 6.51 24.75
C LEU A 301 31.72 6.41 26.22
N PRO A 302 32.01 5.31 26.90
CA PRO A 302 31.75 5.22 28.34
C PRO A 302 32.66 6.18 29.14
N THR A 303 32.19 6.64 30.27
CA THR A 303 33.08 7.24 31.26
C THR A 303 34.04 6.20 31.82
N ALA A 304 35.08 6.62 32.53
CA ALA A 304 36.03 5.67 33.16
C ALA A 304 35.32 4.71 34.17
N GLU A 305 34.33 5.20 34.89
CA GLU A 305 33.54 4.40 35.84
C GLU A 305 32.62 3.42 35.09
N GLU A 306 31.89 3.90 34.07
CA GLU A 306 31.03 3.04 33.24
C GLU A 306 31.84 1.93 32.52
N ALA A 307 33.06 2.22 32.07
CA ALA A 307 33.93 1.23 31.43
C ALA A 307 34.23 0.07 32.39
N VAL A 308 34.63 0.39 33.62
CA VAL A 308 34.90 -0.62 34.67
C VAL A 308 33.63 -1.43 34.98
N GLN A 309 32.47 -0.78 35.03
CA GLN A 309 31.20 -1.47 35.31
C GLN A 309 30.82 -2.41 34.18
N ILE A 310 31.00 -1.99 32.91
CA ILE A 310 30.74 -2.81 31.72
C ILE A 310 31.70 -4.02 31.67
N GLU A 311 32.99 -3.80 31.95
CA GLU A 311 33.98 -4.88 32.06
C GLU A 311 33.63 -5.86 33.18
N THR A 312 33.16 -5.36 34.34
CA THR A 312 32.68 -6.20 35.44
C THR A 312 31.47 -7.03 35.04
N LEU A 313 30.52 -6.43 34.29
CA LEU A 313 29.37 -7.16 33.74
C LEU A 313 29.83 -8.26 32.80
N ALA A 314 30.73 -7.96 31.86
CA ALA A 314 31.27 -8.93 30.91
C ALA A 314 31.90 -10.14 31.66
N ALA A 315 32.77 -9.88 32.64
CA ALA A 315 33.39 -10.92 33.47
C ALA A 315 32.35 -11.74 34.26
N THR A 316 31.29 -11.08 34.76
CA THR A 316 30.19 -11.75 35.48
C THR A 316 29.41 -12.69 34.56
N ILE A 317 29.11 -12.24 33.33
CA ILE A 317 28.41 -13.08 32.34
C ILE A 317 29.30 -14.26 31.89
N GLU A 318 30.59 -14.03 31.63
CA GLU A 318 31.56 -15.09 31.28
C GLU A 318 31.72 -16.14 32.36
N ALA A 319 31.54 -15.77 33.63
CA ALA A 319 31.63 -16.70 34.77
C ALA A 319 30.34 -17.52 35.00
N LEU A 320 29.24 -17.23 34.31
CA LEU A 320 28.02 -18.01 34.39
C LEU A 320 28.23 -19.42 33.82
N PRO A 321 27.48 -20.43 34.29
CA PRO A 321 27.47 -21.75 33.66
C PRO A 321 27.14 -21.68 32.17
N ALA A 322 27.71 -22.56 31.36
CA ALA A 322 27.48 -22.58 29.91
C ALA A 322 26.00 -22.85 29.53
N ASP A 323 25.23 -23.43 30.44
CA ASP A 323 23.80 -23.72 30.35
C ASP A 323 22.92 -22.70 31.09
N ALA A 324 23.50 -21.53 31.48
CA ALA A 324 22.76 -20.48 32.14
C ALA A 324 21.60 -19.98 31.23
N ASP A 325 20.41 -19.90 31.80
CA ASP A 325 19.24 -19.41 31.11
C ASP A 325 19.17 -17.86 31.03
N ALA A 326 18.21 -17.35 30.28
CA ALA A 326 18.02 -15.92 30.12
C ALA A 326 17.75 -15.20 31.45
N GLU A 327 17.12 -15.85 32.43
CA GLU A 327 16.85 -15.29 33.77
C GLU A 327 18.13 -15.12 34.57
N ALA A 328 19.04 -16.08 34.49
CA ALA A 328 20.36 -15.99 35.14
C ALA A 328 21.20 -14.83 34.56
N VAL A 329 21.24 -14.70 33.22
CA VAL A 329 21.91 -13.57 32.54
C VAL A 329 21.27 -12.24 32.92
N GLN A 330 19.95 -12.14 32.89
CA GLN A 330 19.23 -10.93 33.28
C GLN A 330 19.52 -10.56 34.75
N SER A 331 19.52 -11.54 35.64
CA SER A 331 19.86 -11.35 37.06
C SER A 331 21.27 -10.81 37.26
N ALA A 332 22.23 -11.29 36.48
CA ALA A 332 23.60 -10.78 36.47
C ALA A 332 23.67 -9.31 36.05
N VAL A 333 22.94 -8.92 35.00
CA VAL A 333 22.86 -7.52 34.53
C VAL A 333 22.28 -6.62 35.62
N TYR A 334 21.19 -7.05 36.28
CA TYR A 334 20.57 -6.29 37.37
C TYR A 334 21.47 -6.20 38.60
N ALA A 335 22.13 -7.29 39.00
CA ALA A 335 23.03 -7.33 40.15
C ALA A 335 24.21 -6.38 39.93
N THR A 336 24.87 -6.46 38.78
CA THR A 336 26.01 -5.59 38.46
C THR A 336 25.62 -4.11 38.53
N GLY A 337 24.44 -3.73 38.02
CA GLY A 337 23.98 -2.34 38.11
C GLY A 337 23.71 -1.88 39.53
N LYS A 338 23.18 -2.75 40.41
CA LYS A 338 22.99 -2.47 41.84
C LYS A 338 24.31 -2.33 42.57
N ASP A 339 25.23 -3.25 42.35
CA ASP A 339 26.54 -3.26 43.00
C ASP A 339 27.41 -2.08 42.55
N ALA A 340 27.19 -1.57 41.33
CA ALA A 340 27.77 -0.33 40.81
C ALA A 340 27.18 0.95 41.42
N GLY A 341 26.19 0.82 42.32
CA GLY A 341 25.63 1.94 43.04
C GLY A 341 24.52 2.75 42.28
N TYR A 342 23.98 2.19 41.21
CA TYR A 342 22.83 2.85 40.51
C TYR A 342 21.56 2.75 41.37
N GLU A 343 21.11 3.88 41.93
CA GLU A 343 19.85 3.96 42.65
C GLU A 343 18.64 3.69 41.71
N ASN A 344 18.76 4.14 40.44
CA ASN A 344 17.80 3.88 39.39
C ASN A 344 18.44 3.06 38.27
N LEU A 345 18.10 1.80 38.20
CA LEU A 345 18.62 0.88 37.17
C LEU A 345 18.28 1.32 35.74
N ARG A 346 17.32 2.24 35.54
CA ARG A 346 17.06 2.82 34.21
C ARG A 346 18.29 3.52 33.67
N ALA A 347 19.06 4.21 34.49
CA ALA A 347 20.31 4.87 34.10
C ALA A 347 21.40 3.84 33.70
N TRP A 348 21.49 2.70 34.41
CA TRP A 348 22.35 1.60 34.04
C TRP A 348 22.00 1.00 32.68
N PHE A 349 20.74 0.67 32.45
CA PHE A 349 20.29 0.15 31.15
C PHE A 349 20.49 1.17 30.03
N GLN A 350 20.23 2.46 30.27
CA GLN A 350 20.49 3.51 29.31
C GLN A 350 21.99 3.58 28.95
N CYS A 351 22.89 3.47 29.92
CA CYS A 351 24.34 3.38 29.68
C CYS A 351 24.67 2.22 28.73
N LEU A 352 24.16 1.00 29.03
CA LEU A 352 24.38 -0.16 28.16
C LEU A 352 23.87 0.04 26.75
N TYR A 353 22.66 0.60 26.59
CA TYR A 353 22.07 0.86 25.27
C TYR A 353 22.87 1.90 24.48
N GLU A 354 23.28 3.00 25.10
CA GLU A 354 24.00 4.06 24.43
C GLU A 354 25.44 3.67 24.06
N VAL A 355 26.11 2.94 24.95
CA VAL A 355 27.52 2.53 24.76
C VAL A 355 27.64 1.30 23.85
N LEU A 356 26.83 0.25 24.09
CA LEU A 356 26.97 -1.03 23.41
C LEU A 356 26.08 -1.14 22.16
N LEU A 357 24.89 -0.57 22.18
CA LEU A 357 23.92 -0.73 21.11
C LEU A 357 23.70 0.53 20.27
N GLY A 358 24.21 1.70 20.70
CA GLY A 358 24.08 2.97 19.97
C GLY A 358 22.65 3.48 19.90
N GLN A 359 21.83 3.19 20.92
CA GLN A 359 20.42 3.60 21.01
C GLN A 359 20.08 4.01 22.45
N SER A 360 19.03 4.84 22.64
CA SER A 360 18.65 5.35 23.96
C SER A 360 17.71 4.43 24.75
N GLU A 361 17.09 3.48 24.06
CA GLU A 361 16.09 2.54 24.62
C GLU A 361 16.30 1.14 24.00
N GLY A 362 15.87 0.09 24.70
CA GLY A 362 15.96 -1.30 24.28
C GLY A 362 14.61 -1.95 24.04
#